data_e20b80ebe7788df1c281f995f9093a26
#
_entry.id   e20b80ebe7788df1c281f995f9093a26
#
_cell.length_a   1.000
_cell.length_b   1.000
_cell.length_c   1.000
_cell.angle_alpha   90.00
_cell.angle_beta   90.00
_cell.angle_gamma   90.00
#
_symmetry.space_group_name_H-M   'P 1'
#
loop_
_entity.id
_entity.type
_entity.pdbx_description
1 polymer ?
#
loop_
_entity_poly.entity_id
_entity_poly.type
_entity_poly.pdbx_seq_one_letter_code
_entity_poly.pdbx_strand_id
1 'polypeptide(L)'
;MREILFRAKTLKDVRWIYGDLFKTGTDPSDEEWAIGYWDDESGWMNEQVQPETIGQYTGYQDSMNVRIFEGDIVNVHLHEYDMVGRFSTKTDLKPYYRALVSYNERTCKYELLLEQNEQFNGTSHIVSCEIGWGHEQFLVVGKYIDDPFPLERDRQQR
;
A
#
# COMPACT_ATOMS: atom_id res chain seq x y z
N MET A 1 -8.62 16.41 -11.02
CA MET A 1 -8.31 15.13 -11.72
C MET A 1 -7.47 14.33 -10.73
N ARG A 2 -7.73 13.03 -10.54
CA ARG A 2 -6.89 12.19 -9.68
C ARG A 2 -5.49 12.05 -10.29
N GLU A 3 -4.45 12.24 -9.47
CA GLU A 3 -3.06 12.00 -9.88
C GLU A 3 -2.86 10.48 -10.09
N ILE A 4 -2.34 10.10 -11.25
CA ILE A 4 -1.93 8.72 -11.53
C ILE A 4 -0.41 8.71 -11.44
N LEU A 5 0.13 7.99 -10.47
CA LEU A 5 1.55 7.92 -10.20
C LEU A 5 1.92 6.50 -9.77
N PHE A 6 3.04 6.02 -10.26
CA PHE A 6 3.59 4.73 -9.88
C PHE A 6 4.94 4.91 -9.21
N ARG A 7 5.36 3.89 -8.47
CA ARG A 7 6.73 3.73 -7.98
C ARG A 7 7.21 2.32 -8.26
N ALA A 8 8.52 2.14 -8.38
CA ALA A 8 9.16 0.83 -8.41
C ALA A 8 10.65 0.94 -8.10
N LYS A 9 11.32 -0.17 -7.87
CA LYS A 9 12.79 -0.25 -7.79
C LYS A 9 13.38 -0.42 -9.18
N THR A 10 14.41 0.34 -9.50
CA THR A 10 15.18 0.17 -10.73
C THR A 10 15.88 -1.18 -10.78
N LEU A 11 16.05 -1.74 -11.98
CA LEU A 11 16.81 -2.99 -12.17
C LEU A 11 18.31 -2.80 -11.89
N LYS A 12 18.85 -1.63 -12.23
CA LYS A 12 20.31 -1.39 -12.26
C LYS A 12 20.91 -1.18 -10.88
N ASP A 13 20.32 -0.28 -10.08
CA ASP A 13 20.88 0.21 -8.82
C ASP A 13 19.93 0.04 -7.62
N VAL A 14 18.79 -0.61 -7.84
CA VAL A 14 17.81 -1.00 -6.80
C VAL A 14 17.30 0.20 -5.99
N ARG A 15 17.22 1.38 -6.60
CA ARG A 15 16.66 2.58 -5.99
C ARG A 15 15.19 2.78 -6.33
N TRP A 16 14.43 3.36 -5.43
CA TRP A 16 13.04 3.74 -5.67
C TRP A 16 12.96 4.95 -6.60
N ILE A 17 12.16 4.82 -7.68
CA ILE A 17 11.80 5.92 -8.58
C ILE A 17 10.28 6.04 -8.68
N TYR A 18 9.82 7.22 -9.08
CA TYR A 18 8.41 7.60 -9.14
C TYR A 18 8.12 8.25 -10.49
N GLY A 19 7.00 7.90 -11.12
CA GLY A 19 6.62 8.46 -12.41
C GLY A 19 5.51 7.68 -13.12
N ASP A 20 5.51 7.76 -14.43
CA ASP A 20 4.55 7.09 -15.31
C ASP A 20 5.03 5.67 -15.63
N LEU A 21 4.16 4.68 -15.45
CA LEU A 21 4.45 3.28 -15.72
C LEU A 21 4.09 2.92 -17.16
N PHE A 22 5.00 2.26 -17.87
CA PHE A 22 4.74 1.75 -19.23
C PHE A 22 5.54 0.48 -19.54
N LYS A 23 5.08 -0.28 -20.53
CA LYS A 23 5.80 -1.45 -21.05
C LYS A 23 6.84 -1.02 -22.08
N THR A 24 8.03 -1.61 -22.03
CA THR A 24 9.14 -1.35 -22.98
C THR A 24 9.35 -2.45 -24.00
N GLY A 25 8.84 -3.66 -23.75
CA GLY A 25 8.96 -4.79 -24.67
C GLY A 25 8.22 -4.55 -25.99
N THR A 26 8.76 -5.10 -27.07
CA THR A 26 8.14 -5.06 -28.41
C THR A 26 7.10 -6.14 -28.61
N ASP A 27 7.12 -7.19 -27.80
CA ASP A 27 6.15 -8.29 -27.78
C ASP A 27 5.17 -8.09 -26.60
N PRO A 28 3.85 -8.27 -26.81
CA PRO A 28 2.88 -8.18 -25.73
C PRO A 28 3.10 -9.15 -24.55
N SER A 29 3.85 -10.25 -24.80
CA SER A 29 4.24 -11.22 -23.77
C SER A 29 5.46 -10.80 -22.96
N ASP A 30 6.20 -9.78 -23.39
CA ASP A 30 7.33 -9.26 -22.63
C ASP A 30 6.84 -8.54 -21.38
N GLU A 31 7.32 -8.98 -20.22
CA GLU A 31 7.03 -8.35 -18.93
C GLU A 31 8.08 -7.31 -18.54
N GLU A 32 8.60 -6.59 -19.54
CA GLU A 32 9.54 -5.51 -19.32
C GLU A 32 8.80 -4.20 -19.02
N TRP A 33 9.04 -3.67 -17.83
CA TRP A 33 8.42 -2.45 -17.36
C TRP A 33 9.44 -1.36 -17.11
N ALA A 34 9.05 -0.11 -17.38
CA ALA A 34 9.84 1.07 -17.04
C ALA A 34 8.97 2.14 -16.39
N ILE A 35 9.62 3.00 -15.62
CA ILE A 35 9.04 4.24 -15.12
C ILE A 35 9.72 5.41 -15.82
N GLY A 36 8.88 6.29 -16.40
CA GLY A 36 9.28 7.56 -16.96
C GLY A 36 9.05 8.69 -15.96
N TYR A 37 10.03 9.59 -15.87
CA TYR A 37 9.97 10.73 -14.96
C TYR A 37 10.73 11.93 -15.54
N TRP A 38 10.43 13.10 -15.01
CA TRP A 38 11.15 14.32 -15.37
C TRP A 38 12.28 14.55 -14.39
N ASP A 39 13.49 14.77 -14.94
CA ASP A 39 14.67 15.18 -14.21
C ASP A 39 15.01 16.64 -14.60
N ASP A 40 15.27 17.48 -13.62
CA ASP A 40 15.47 18.92 -13.87
C ASP A 40 16.72 19.24 -14.71
N GLU A 41 17.74 18.37 -14.67
CA GLU A 41 18.99 18.57 -15.42
C GLU A 41 18.97 17.87 -16.77
N SER A 42 18.40 16.67 -16.84
CA SER A 42 18.46 15.74 -17.98
C SER A 42 17.20 15.74 -18.83
N GLY A 43 16.09 16.34 -18.34
CA GLY A 43 14.79 16.30 -19.00
C GLY A 43 14.04 14.98 -18.78
N TRP A 44 13.33 14.49 -19.81
CA TRP A 44 12.58 13.25 -19.73
C TRP A 44 13.53 12.03 -19.68
N MET A 45 13.40 11.27 -18.61
CA MET A 45 14.15 10.06 -18.33
C MET A 45 13.22 8.86 -18.22
N ASN A 46 13.76 7.66 -18.46
CA ASN A 46 13.08 6.41 -18.16
C ASN A 46 14.09 5.34 -17.72
N GLU A 47 13.64 4.47 -16.82
CA GLU A 47 14.46 3.37 -16.32
C GLU A 47 13.64 2.10 -16.18
N GLN A 48 14.25 0.96 -16.57
CA GLN A 48 13.66 -0.35 -16.36
C GLN A 48 13.56 -0.67 -14.86
N VAL A 49 12.46 -1.30 -14.47
CA VAL A 49 12.13 -1.57 -13.07
C VAL A 49 11.87 -3.05 -12.80
N GLN A 50 11.97 -3.43 -11.54
CA GLN A 50 11.63 -4.76 -11.03
C GLN A 50 10.11 -4.86 -10.93
N PRO A 51 9.43 -5.73 -11.73
CA PRO A 51 7.97 -5.78 -11.80
C PRO A 51 7.29 -6.04 -10.45
N GLU A 52 7.91 -6.86 -9.60
CA GLU A 52 7.40 -7.22 -8.27
C GLU A 52 7.41 -6.06 -7.25
N THR A 53 8.07 -4.96 -7.59
CA THR A 53 8.15 -3.77 -6.73
C THR A 53 7.21 -2.66 -7.18
N ILE A 54 6.49 -2.84 -8.30
CA ILE A 54 5.57 -1.84 -8.83
C ILE A 54 4.41 -1.65 -7.86
N GLY A 55 4.14 -0.38 -7.53
CA GLY A 55 2.99 0.00 -6.72
C GLY A 55 2.37 1.30 -7.21
N GLN A 56 1.05 1.33 -7.32
CA GLN A 56 0.32 2.53 -7.72
C GLN A 56 0.02 3.42 -6.52
N TYR A 57 0.09 4.74 -6.72
CA TYR A 57 -0.38 5.72 -5.75
C TYR A 57 -1.89 5.57 -5.53
N THR A 58 -2.28 5.39 -4.29
CA THR A 58 -3.69 5.18 -3.90
C THR A 58 -4.55 6.42 -4.07
N GLY A 59 -3.95 7.60 -4.18
CA GLY A 59 -4.62 8.90 -4.14
C GLY A 59 -4.72 9.50 -2.73
N TYR A 60 -4.20 8.81 -1.72
CA TYR A 60 -4.22 9.26 -0.32
C TYR A 60 -2.82 9.55 0.21
N GLN A 61 -2.77 10.39 1.23
CA GLN A 61 -1.56 10.70 1.99
C GLN A 61 -1.78 10.32 3.44
N ASP A 62 -0.70 10.07 4.16
CA ASP A 62 -0.75 9.85 5.59
C ASP A 62 -0.83 11.18 6.38
N SER A 63 -0.84 11.09 7.70
CA SER A 63 -0.90 12.26 8.61
C SER A 63 0.31 13.20 8.49
N MET A 64 1.40 12.75 7.86
CA MET A 64 2.61 13.54 7.59
C MET A 64 2.69 14.02 6.13
N ASN A 65 1.59 13.91 5.36
CA ASN A 65 1.51 14.20 3.92
C ASN A 65 2.42 13.30 3.05
N VAL A 66 2.79 12.12 3.53
CA VAL A 66 3.49 11.14 2.73
C VAL A 66 2.49 10.38 1.85
N ARG A 67 2.75 10.30 0.55
CA ARG A 67 1.91 9.56 -0.40
C ARG A 67 1.88 8.07 -0.05
N ILE A 68 0.68 7.49 -0.03
CA ILE A 68 0.47 6.06 0.24
C ILE A 68 0.37 5.31 -1.09
N PHE A 69 1.25 4.34 -1.27
CA PHE A 69 1.28 3.48 -2.45
C PHE A 69 0.86 2.06 -2.10
N GLU A 70 0.41 1.33 -3.09
CA GLU A 70 0.32 -0.12 -3.00
C GLU A 70 1.67 -0.72 -2.62
N GLY A 71 1.66 -1.73 -1.73
CA GLY A 71 2.87 -2.32 -1.16
C GLY A 71 3.47 -1.53 0.01
N ASP A 72 2.88 -0.40 0.44
CA ASP A 72 3.29 0.25 1.69
C ASP A 72 2.83 -0.51 2.91
N ILE A 73 3.65 -0.45 3.96
CA ILE A 73 3.26 -0.82 5.31
C ILE A 73 2.84 0.45 6.04
N VAL A 74 1.63 0.44 6.56
CA VAL A 74 1.09 1.56 7.34
C VAL A 74 0.77 1.11 8.76
N ASN A 75 1.03 1.99 9.72
CA ASN A 75 0.46 1.85 11.04
C ASN A 75 -0.95 2.47 11.04
N VAL A 76 -1.93 1.72 11.51
CA VAL A 76 -3.33 2.14 11.56
C VAL A 76 -3.90 2.00 12.95
N HIS A 77 -4.65 3.01 13.39
CA HIS A 77 -5.52 2.91 14.57
C HIS A 77 -6.87 2.34 14.12
N LEU A 78 -7.23 1.18 14.65
CA LEU A 78 -8.56 0.63 14.47
C LEU A 78 -9.45 1.10 15.62
N HIS A 79 -10.56 1.76 15.30
CA HIS A 79 -11.61 2.03 16.27
C HIS A 79 -12.44 0.75 16.45
N GLU A 80 -12.59 0.29 17.70
CA GLU A 80 -13.60 -0.71 18.00
C GLU A 80 -14.98 -0.09 17.87
N TYR A 81 -15.79 -0.64 16.99
CA TYR A 81 -17.23 -0.48 17.06
C TYR A 81 -17.75 -1.43 18.12
N ASP A 82 -18.54 -0.92 19.06
CA ASP A 82 -19.30 -1.80 19.94
C ASP A 82 -20.31 -2.60 19.09
N MET A 83 -20.81 -3.71 19.64
CA MET A 83 -21.80 -4.58 18.99
C MET A 83 -23.11 -3.86 18.60
N VAL A 84 -23.26 -2.59 18.92
CA VAL A 84 -24.42 -1.73 18.67
C VAL A 84 -24.15 -0.67 17.59
N GLY A 85 -22.93 -0.66 16.99
CA GLY A 85 -22.55 0.29 15.94
C GLY A 85 -22.32 1.71 16.44
N ARG A 86 -22.08 1.91 17.73
CA ARG A 86 -21.73 3.21 18.30
C ARG A 86 -20.22 3.35 18.41
N PHE A 87 -19.69 4.52 18.06
CA PHE A 87 -18.30 4.86 18.34
C PHE A 87 -18.05 4.76 19.84
N SER A 88 -17.18 3.85 20.24
CA SER A 88 -16.66 3.86 21.60
C SER A 88 -15.71 5.04 21.73
N THR A 89 -16.13 6.05 22.49
CA THR A 89 -15.29 7.20 22.87
C THR A 89 -14.29 6.87 23.99
N LYS A 90 -14.04 5.57 24.25
CA LYS A 90 -13.03 5.19 25.22
C LYS A 90 -11.65 5.53 24.66
N THR A 91 -11.03 6.47 25.33
CA THR A 91 -9.67 7.01 25.17
C THR A 91 -8.55 6.00 25.45
N ASP A 92 -8.80 4.72 25.43
CA ASP A 92 -7.76 3.71 25.46
C ASP A 92 -7.20 3.60 24.04
N LEU A 93 -6.16 4.38 23.78
CA LEU A 93 -5.33 4.28 22.57
C LEU A 93 -4.88 2.82 22.41
N LYS A 94 -5.62 2.08 21.60
CA LYS A 94 -5.19 0.73 21.23
C LYS A 94 -3.88 0.81 20.45
N PRO A 95 -3.04 -0.22 20.54
CA PRO A 95 -1.79 -0.24 19.80
C PRO A 95 -2.06 -0.08 18.31
N TYR A 96 -1.13 0.57 17.63
CA TYR A 96 -1.14 0.61 16.18
C TYR A 96 -1.02 -0.80 15.63
N TYR A 97 -1.81 -1.08 14.60
CA TYR A 97 -1.68 -2.30 13.82
C TYR A 97 -0.88 -2.01 12.57
N ARG A 98 0.07 -2.89 12.24
CA ARG A 98 0.74 -2.85 10.96
C ARG A 98 -0.17 -3.47 9.91
N ALA A 99 -0.28 -2.82 8.77
CA ALA A 99 -1.08 -3.30 7.67
C ALA A 99 -0.39 -3.05 6.33
N LEU A 100 -0.52 -4.01 5.42
CA LEU A 100 -0.11 -3.88 4.03
C LEU A 100 -1.24 -3.20 3.24
N VAL A 101 -0.90 -2.18 2.48
CA VAL A 101 -1.79 -1.56 1.49
C VAL A 101 -1.79 -2.44 0.23
N SER A 102 -2.94 -3.01 -0.12
CA SER A 102 -3.09 -3.89 -1.28
C SER A 102 -4.31 -3.50 -2.11
N TYR A 103 -4.22 -3.68 -3.43
CA TYR A 103 -5.35 -3.52 -4.33
C TYR A 103 -6.12 -4.84 -4.45
N ASN A 104 -7.43 -4.77 -4.27
CA ASN A 104 -8.32 -5.91 -4.45
C ASN A 104 -9.02 -5.81 -5.81
N GLU A 105 -8.63 -6.63 -6.76
CA GLU A 105 -9.17 -6.64 -8.13
C GLU A 105 -10.67 -6.94 -8.18
N ARG A 106 -11.17 -7.78 -7.27
CA ARG A 106 -12.59 -8.17 -7.24
C ARG A 106 -13.50 -7.02 -6.81
N THR A 107 -13.06 -6.20 -5.88
CA THR A 107 -13.82 -5.05 -5.36
C THR A 107 -13.43 -3.74 -6.00
N CYS A 108 -12.33 -3.72 -6.79
CA CYS A 108 -11.72 -2.52 -7.37
C CYS A 108 -11.40 -1.45 -6.33
N LYS A 109 -10.93 -1.87 -5.14
CA LYS A 109 -10.60 -0.97 -4.02
C LYS A 109 -9.25 -1.29 -3.43
N TYR A 110 -8.60 -0.29 -2.85
CA TYR A 110 -7.48 -0.50 -1.94
C TYR A 110 -7.99 -0.94 -0.58
N GLU A 111 -7.34 -1.94 -0.01
CA GLU A 111 -7.65 -2.50 1.29
C GLU A 111 -6.39 -2.64 2.14
N LEU A 112 -6.58 -2.74 3.45
CA LEU A 112 -5.52 -2.95 4.43
C LEU A 112 -5.54 -4.41 4.87
N LEU A 113 -4.43 -5.11 4.64
CA LEU A 113 -4.21 -6.47 5.13
C LEU A 113 -3.41 -6.39 6.41
N LEU A 114 -4.05 -6.72 7.54
CA LEU A 114 -3.41 -6.62 8.85
C LEU A 114 -2.33 -7.68 9.04
N GLU A 115 -1.27 -7.30 9.76
CA GLU A 115 -0.27 -8.23 10.24
C GLU A 115 -0.91 -9.21 11.24
N GLN A 116 -0.63 -10.51 11.08
CA GLN A 116 -1.07 -11.52 12.04
C GLN A 116 -0.29 -11.36 13.35
N ASN A 117 -0.99 -11.09 14.43
CA ASN A 117 -0.42 -11.14 15.76
C ASN A 117 -1.29 -12.01 16.69
N GLU A 118 -0.68 -12.54 17.75
CA GLU A 118 -1.33 -13.47 18.70
C GLU A 118 -2.48 -12.81 19.49
N GLN A 119 -2.64 -11.50 19.42
CA GLN A 119 -3.69 -10.76 20.14
C GLN A 119 -5.05 -10.80 19.42
N PHE A 120 -5.08 -11.18 18.13
CA PHE A 120 -6.31 -11.43 17.40
C PHE A 120 -6.76 -12.87 17.57
N ASN A 121 -7.38 -13.19 18.69
CA ASN A 121 -8.04 -14.48 18.91
C ASN A 121 -9.35 -14.54 18.09
N GLY A 122 -9.25 -15.04 16.87
CA GLY A 122 -10.30 -15.87 16.28
C GLY A 122 -11.48 -15.23 15.58
N THR A 123 -11.50 -13.93 15.30
CA THR A 123 -12.47 -13.36 14.36
C THR A 123 -11.72 -12.49 13.35
N SER A 124 -11.43 -13.09 12.20
CA SER A 124 -10.93 -12.38 11.02
C SER A 124 -12.01 -11.40 10.53
N HIS A 125 -12.06 -10.24 11.12
CA HIS A 125 -12.68 -9.12 10.46
C HIS A 125 -11.65 -8.59 9.47
N ILE A 126 -11.81 -8.94 8.19
CA ILE A 126 -11.24 -8.16 7.11
C ILE A 126 -11.85 -6.78 7.30
N VAL A 127 -11.13 -5.92 8.01
CA VAL A 127 -11.45 -4.52 8.00
C VAL A 127 -11.00 -4.04 6.64
N SER A 128 -11.88 -4.16 5.64
CA SER A 128 -11.79 -3.31 4.47
C SER A 128 -12.04 -1.89 5.00
N CYS A 129 -11.04 -1.31 5.62
CA CYS A 129 -11.00 0.10 5.83
C CYS A 129 -10.97 0.67 4.42
N GLU A 130 -12.14 1.11 3.94
CA GLU A 130 -12.14 2.03 2.82
C GLU A 130 -11.20 3.15 3.24
N ILE A 131 -10.06 3.26 2.55
CA ILE A 131 -9.16 4.39 2.73
C ILE A 131 -10.00 5.62 2.37
N GLY A 132 -10.58 6.28 3.32
CA GLY A 132 -11.52 7.38 3.07
C GLY A 132 -12.01 8.07 4.33
N TRP A 133 -11.80 7.47 5.49
CA TRP A 133 -12.27 8.04 6.75
C TRP A 133 -11.08 8.36 7.65
N GLY A 134 -10.67 9.63 7.63
CA GLY A 134 -9.70 10.19 8.57
C GLY A 134 -8.24 9.92 8.19
N HIS A 135 -7.69 10.70 7.29
CA HIS A 135 -6.27 10.72 6.90
C HIS A 135 -5.30 10.82 8.09
N GLU A 136 -5.80 11.27 9.24
CA GLU A 136 -5.01 11.47 10.47
C GLU A 136 -4.61 10.18 11.18
N GLN A 137 -5.09 9.02 10.70
CA GLN A 137 -4.90 7.74 11.40
C GLN A 137 -3.88 6.81 10.75
N PHE A 138 -3.33 7.19 9.60
CA PHE A 138 -2.35 6.38 8.89
C PHE A 138 -0.97 7.00 9.01
N LEU A 139 0.04 6.16 9.18
CA LEU A 139 1.44 6.54 9.11
C LEU A 139 2.18 5.49 8.28
N VAL A 140 2.78 5.90 7.17
CA VAL A 140 3.66 5.03 6.37
C VAL A 140 4.93 4.73 7.16
N VAL A 141 5.20 3.46 7.42
CA VAL A 141 6.34 3.02 8.24
C VAL A 141 7.34 2.17 7.47
N GLY A 142 7.00 1.70 6.28
CA GLY A 142 7.89 0.88 5.48
C GLY A 142 7.26 0.42 4.16
N LYS A 143 7.92 -0.56 3.53
CA LYS A 143 7.45 -1.22 2.31
C LYS A 143 7.52 -2.71 2.49
N TYR A 144 6.45 -3.42 2.10
CA TYR A 144 6.32 -4.87 2.33
C TYR A 144 7.43 -5.69 1.66
N ILE A 145 7.87 -5.27 0.49
CA ILE A 145 8.98 -5.92 -0.22
C ILE A 145 10.31 -5.88 0.56
N ASP A 146 10.48 -4.89 1.43
CA ASP A 146 11.70 -4.70 2.23
C ASP A 146 11.59 -5.36 3.62
N ASP A 147 10.36 -5.48 4.16
CA ASP A 147 10.07 -6.02 5.49
C ASP A 147 8.74 -6.81 5.49
N PRO A 148 8.70 -8.01 4.85
CA PRO A 148 7.48 -8.81 4.77
C PRO A 148 7.09 -9.43 6.12
N PHE A 149 5.79 -9.54 6.36
CA PHE A 149 5.23 -10.17 7.55
C PHE A 149 4.02 -11.06 7.18
N PRO A 150 3.63 -12.06 8.00
CA PRO A 150 2.48 -12.90 7.75
C PRO A 150 1.17 -12.10 7.69
N LEU A 151 0.37 -12.33 6.65
CA LEU A 151 -0.92 -11.67 6.44
C LEU A 151 -2.09 -12.59 6.85
N GLU A 152 -3.20 -12.00 7.29
CA GLU A 152 -4.39 -12.76 7.71
C GLU A 152 -4.97 -13.65 6.60
N ARG A 153 -4.85 -13.27 5.32
CA ARG A 153 -5.33 -14.07 4.19
C ARG A 153 -4.68 -15.45 4.09
N ASP A 154 -3.46 -15.60 4.54
CA ASP A 154 -2.70 -16.86 4.38
C ASP A 154 -3.27 -18.01 5.21
N ARG A 155 -4.12 -17.72 6.22
CA ARG A 155 -4.79 -18.74 7.05
C ARG A 155 -6.00 -19.39 6.38
N GLN A 156 -6.63 -18.73 5.41
CA GLN A 156 -7.87 -19.25 4.78
C GLN A 156 -7.60 -20.22 3.61
N GLN A 157 -6.34 -20.39 3.21
CA GLN A 157 -5.93 -21.28 2.11
C GLN A 157 -5.28 -22.60 2.58
N ARG A 158 -5.30 -22.88 3.88
CA ARG A 158 -4.79 -24.16 4.46
C ARG A 158 -5.98 -24.92 5.09
#